data_73b3bc2107e203daf8651486851af285
#
_entry.id   73b3bc2107e203daf8651486851af285
#
_cell.length_a   1.000
_cell.length_b   1.000
_cell.length_c   1.000
_cell.angle_alpha   90.00
_cell.angle_beta   90.00
_cell.angle_gamma   90.00
#
_symmetry.space_group_name_H-M   'P 1'
#
loop_
_entity.id
_entity.type
_entity.pdbx_description
1 polymer ?
#
loop_
_entity_poly.entity_id
_entity_poly.type
_entity_poly.pdbx_seq_one_letter_code
_entity_poly.pdbx_strand_id
1 'polypeptide(L)'
;MSLKKCIVKQQKIFFDFLRFCIGSVKEIPDSLKEADWKELYAIAQKQALLGVLFYGIRRLPKELAPEQKLLMHWMAMAEMIRKQNIKLFQDSVKVCLNFENEGFANCILKGQGNALLYPDPYMRTPGDIDIYLSGGRKKIMKYVDRVCPNQVMRYHHVDFPVMKTAIEVHFTPSYMFCPIHNRRMQKWFEEVMGEQCKHRASLPDGYGKIHVPQVSFNVIYILSHLYRHIFTEGIGLRQLLDYYYVVCDFCKVYQISSNHLENFSNPSVSLSKGSSTFSPSPSSSGSGDVAGDAIALPEFWYRKRSLCPKGLAMIAYATELRLFVRCYTALVGSGAYVRCYSIYDDYYFYRR
;
A
#
# COMPACT_ATOMS: atom_id res chain seq x y z
N MET A 1 17.20 -7.47 -34.14
CA MET A 1 17.26 -7.30 -32.65
C MET A 1 16.63 -8.53 -32.01
N SER A 2 17.29 -9.20 -31.04
CA SER A 2 16.75 -10.43 -30.41
C SER A 2 15.43 -10.13 -29.68
N LEU A 3 14.46 -11.06 -29.73
CA LEU A 3 13.16 -10.95 -29.04
C LEU A 3 13.32 -10.57 -27.56
N LYS A 4 14.30 -11.18 -26.86
CA LYS A 4 14.65 -10.83 -25.47
C LYS A 4 15.04 -9.35 -25.29
N LYS A 5 15.81 -8.75 -26.22
CA LYS A 5 16.19 -7.33 -26.15
C LYS A 5 14.98 -6.40 -26.36
N CYS A 6 14.01 -6.82 -27.20
CA CYS A 6 12.79 -6.06 -27.43
C CYS A 6 11.91 -6.04 -26.16
N ILE A 7 11.66 -7.19 -25.54
CA ILE A 7 10.87 -7.30 -24.30
C ILE A 7 11.47 -6.47 -23.17
N VAL A 8 12.77 -6.55 -22.95
CA VAL A 8 13.48 -5.76 -21.91
C VAL A 8 13.35 -4.27 -22.19
N LYS A 9 13.38 -3.83 -23.45
CA LYS A 9 13.19 -2.44 -23.82
C LYS A 9 11.79 -1.94 -23.48
N GLN A 10 10.73 -2.67 -23.84
CA GLN A 10 9.35 -2.27 -23.55
C GLN A 10 9.04 -2.28 -22.04
N GLN A 11 9.63 -3.20 -21.29
CA GLN A 11 9.53 -3.18 -19.84
C GLN A 11 10.16 -1.91 -19.24
N LYS A 12 11.33 -1.47 -19.74
CA LYS A 12 11.94 -0.21 -19.32
C LYS A 12 11.02 0.97 -19.62
N ILE A 13 10.49 1.06 -20.83
CA ILE A 13 9.56 2.13 -21.24
C ILE A 13 8.32 2.13 -20.35
N PHE A 14 7.79 0.95 -20.02
CA PHE A 14 6.66 0.81 -19.09
C PHE A 14 6.96 1.42 -17.72
N PHE A 15 8.12 1.13 -17.12
CA PHE A 15 8.49 1.70 -15.81
C PHE A 15 8.78 3.19 -15.89
N ASP A 16 9.42 3.69 -16.95
CA ASP A 16 9.62 5.12 -17.17
C ASP A 16 8.28 5.85 -17.25
N PHE A 17 7.33 5.28 -17.99
CA PHE A 17 5.97 5.83 -18.09
C PHE A 17 5.20 5.73 -16.77
N LEU A 18 5.30 4.61 -16.06
CA LEU A 18 4.66 4.45 -14.76
C LEU A 18 5.12 5.52 -13.76
N ARG A 19 6.42 5.85 -13.73
CA ARG A 19 6.97 6.93 -12.89
C ARG A 19 6.34 8.28 -13.20
N PHE A 20 6.13 8.58 -14.49
CA PHE A 20 5.41 9.77 -14.91
C PHE A 20 3.94 9.72 -14.45
N CYS A 21 3.26 8.59 -14.62
CA CYS A 21 1.86 8.42 -14.22
C CYS A 21 1.63 8.65 -12.73
N ILE A 22 2.53 8.17 -11.88
CA ILE A 22 2.44 8.28 -10.41
C ILE A 22 2.97 9.60 -9.87
N GLY A 23 3.51 10.48 -10.73
CA GLY A 23 4.05 11.78 -10.33
C GLY A 23 5.44 11.74 -9.69
N SER A 24 6.13 10.60 -9.75
CA SER A 24 7.53 10.46 -9.30
C SER A 24 8.50 11.24 -10.21
N VAL A 25 8.16 11.36 -11.49
CA VAL A 25 8.85 12.20 -12.48
C VAL A 25 7.81 13.15 -13.10
N LYS A 26 8.16 14.44 -13.23
CA LYS A 26 7.27 15.46 -13.81
C LYS A 26 7.36 15.49 -15.33
N GLU A 27 8.53 15.20 -15.87
CA GLU A 27 8.83 15.25 -17.29
C GLU A 27 8.33 14.01 -18.02
N ILE A 28 7.86 14.20 -19.25
CA ILE A 28 7.44 13.09 -20.11
C ILE A 28 8.68 12.32 -20.55
N PRO A 29 8.76 11.01 -20.33
CA PRO A 29 9.94 10.25 -20.71
C PRO A 29 10.15 10.19 -22.22
N ASP A 30 11.36 10.52 -22.69
CA ASP A 30 11.72 10.43 -24.11
C ASP A 30 11.56 9.01 -24.67
N SER A 31 11.71 8.00 -23.82
CA SER A 31 11.53 6.60 -24.18
C SER A 31 10.14 6.27 -24.73
N LEU A 32 9.12 7.09 -24.47
CA LEU A 32 7.76 6.91 -25.01
C LEU A 32 7.67 7.06 -26.55
N LYS A 33 8.63 7.73 -27.18
CA LYS A 33 8.72 7.81 -28.64
C LYS A 33 8.88 6.43 -29.31
N GLU A 34 9.34 5.45 -28.53
CA GLU A 34 9.59 4.07 -28.99
C GLU A 34 8.65 3.05 -28.31
N ALA A 35 7.54 3.53 -27.75
CA ALA A 35 6.59 2.69 -27.02
C ALA A 35 5.76 1.82 -27.95
N ASP A 36 5.74 0.50 -27.70
CA ASP A 36 4.68 -0.36 -28.18
C ASP A 36 3.49 -0.27 -27.22
N TRP A 37 2.54 0.57 -27.55
CA TRP A 37 1.36 0.82 -26.73
C TRP A 37 0.49 -0.42 -26.51
N LYS A 38 0.50 -1.39 -27.43
CA LYS A 38 -0.22 -2.67 -27.27
C LYS A 38 0.44 -3.53 -26.19
N GLU A 39 1.78 -3.57 -26.17
CA GLU A 39 2.53 -4.27 -25.12
C GLU A 39 2.39 -3.57 -23.77
N LEU A 40 2.45 -2.23 -23.74
CA LEU A 40 2.22 -1.47 -22.51
C LEU A 40 0.81 -1.70 -21.94
N TYR A 41 -0.21 -1.74 -22.80
CA TYR A 41 -1.58 -2.09 -22.42
C TYR A 41 -1.65 -3.46 -21.78
N ALA A 42 -1.06 -4.47 -22.44
CA ALA A 42 -1.07 -5.85 -21.94
C ALA A 42 -0.38 -5.99 -20.58
N ILE A 43 0.76 -5.30 -20.36
CA ILE A 43 1.44 -5.26 -19.08
C ILE A 43 0.55 -4.56 -18.03
N ALA A 44 -0.03 -3.40 -18.35
CA ALA A 44 -0.91 -2.65 -17.46
C ALA A 44 -2.13 -3.47 -17.02
N GLN A 45 -2.72 -4.22 -17.94
CA GLN A 45 -3.85 -5.13 -17.67
C GLN A 45 -3.47 -6.24 -16.70
N LYS A 46 -2.36 -6.95 -16.96
CA LYS A 46 -1.85 -8.03 -16.09
C LYS A 46 -1.49 -7.53 -14.68
N GLN A 47 -1.02 -6.28 -14.57
CA GLN A 47 -0.57 -5.68 -13.32
C GLN A 47 -1.67 -4.86 -12.62
N ALA A 48 -2.90 -4.86 -13.13
CA ALA A 48 -4.03 -4.09 -12.62
C ALA A 48 -3.75 -2.57 -12.53
N LEU A 49 -3.07 -2.01 -13.55
CA LEU A 49 -2.65 -0.62 -13.62
C LEU A 49 -3.30 0.18 -14.77
N LEU A 50 -4.33 -0.38 -15.43
CA LEU A 50 -4.96 0.28 -16.58
C LEU A 50 -5.42 1.70 -16.27
N GLY A 51 -6.09 1.92 -15.13
CA GLY A 51 -6.55 3.25 -14.73
C GLY A 51 -5.39 4.20 -14.44
N VAL A 52 -4.36 3.72 -13.70
CA VAL A 52 -3.17 4.52 -13.35
C VAL A 52 -2.43 4.99 -14.61
N LEU A 53 -2.22 4.10 -15.58
CA LEU A 53 -1.55 4.48 -16.82
C LEU A 53 -2.45 5.38 -17.68
N PHE A 54 -3.77 5.16 -17.70
CA PHE A 54 -4.70 6.04 -18.39
C PHE A 54 -4.69 7.47 -17.83
N TYR A 55 -4.57 7.63 -16.51
CA TYR A 55 -4.35 8.94 -15.90
C TYR A 55 -3.08 9.63 -16.42
N GLY A 56 -2.02 8.87 -16.70
CA GLY A 56 -0.82 9.38 -17.39
C GLY A 56 -1.06 9.72 -18.85
N ILE A 57 -1.73 8.83 -19.61
CA ILE A 57 -2.04 9.03 -21.03
C ILE A 57 -2.80 10.36 -21.27
N ARG A 58 -3.75 10.70 -20.41
CA ARG A 58 -4.52 11.97 -20.48
C ARG A 58 -3.67 13.23 -20.40
N ARG A 59 -2.42 13.12 -19.95
CA ARG A 59 -1.46 14.23 -19.78
C ARG A 59 -0.40 14.26 -20.89
N LEU A 60 -0.46 13.30 -21.84
CA LEU A 60 0.46 13.25 -22.98
C LEU A 60 -0.04 14.15 -24.14
N PRO A 61 0.89 14.73 -24.90
CA PRO A 61 0.56 15.30 -26.20
C PRO A 61 0.09 14.21 -27.17
N LYS A 62 -0.71 14.60 -28.17
CA LYS A 62 -1.34 13.66 -29.11
C LYS A 62 -0.34 12.78 -29.84
N GLU A 63 0.84 13.33 -30.14
CA GLU A 63 1.92 12.70 -30.90
C GLU A 63 2.56 11.51 -30.14
N LEU A 64 2.45 11.50 -28.82
CA LEU A 64 2.98 10.44 -27.95
C LEU A 64 1.88 9.51 -27.43
N ALA A 65 0.62 9.80 -27.69
CA ALA A 65 -0.51 8.98 -27.22
C ALA A 65 -0.67 7.70 -28.06
N PRO A 66 -1.36 6.67 -27.51
CA PRO A 66 -1.74 5.49 -28.30
C PRO A 66 -2.57 5.83 -29.53
N GLU A 67 -2.52 4.97 -30.54
CA GLU A 67 -3.43 5.08 -31.70
C GLU A 67 -4.90 5.16 -31.28
N GLN A 68 -5.73 5.85 -32.03
CA GLN A 68 -7.11 6.20 -31.64
C GLN A 68 -7.94 4.98 -31.21
N LYS A 69 -7.86 3.87 -31.91
CA LYS A 69 -8.62 2.65 -31.58
C LYS A 69 -8.25 2.11 -30.20
N LEU A 70 -6.95 2.02 -29.89
CA LEU A 70 -6.45 1.57 -28.60
C LEU A 70 -6.76 2.57 -27.49
N LEU A 71 -6.62 3.85 -27.77
CA LEU A 71 -6.96 4.94 -26.84
C LEU A 71 -8.44 4.88 -26.43
N MET A 72 -9.35 4.71 -27.38
CA MET A 72 -10.79 4.56 -27.12
C MET A 72 -11.08 3.32 -26.24
N HIS A 73 -10.43 2.19 -26.57
CA HIS A 73 -10.57 0.98 -25.76
C HIS A 73 -10.04 1.18 -24.33
N TRP A 74 -8.87 1.80 -24.18
CA TRP A 74 -8.29 2.08 -22.84
C TRP A 74 -9.16 3.03 -22.03
N MET A 75 -9.71 4.07 -22.67
CA MET A 75 -10.66 4.99 -22.06
C MET A 75 -11.91 4.27 -21.54
N ALA A 76 -12.47 3.34 -22.33
CA ALA A 76 -13.63 2.56 -21.91
C ALA A 76 -13.30 1.71 -20.66
N MET A 77 -12.13 1.07 -20.63
CA MET A 77 -11.68 0.30 -19.46
C MET A 77 -11.44 1.18 -18.22
N ALA A 78 -10.85 2.35 -18.39
CA ALA A 78 -10.66 3.31 -17.32
C ALA A 78 -11.99 3.83 -16.75
N GLU A 79 -12.99 4.07 -17.62
CA GLU A 79 -14.32 4.45 -17.18
C GLU A 79 -15.05 3.32 -16.44
N MET A 80 -14.85 2.07 -16.82
CA MET A 80 -15.34 0.92 -16.05
C MET A 80 -14.70 0.88 -14.65
N ILE A 81 -13.39 1.09 -14.55
CA ILE A 81 -12.67 1.17 -13.26
C ILE A 81 -13.24 2.32 -12.42
N ARG A 82 -13.47 3.48 -13.01
CA ARG A 82 -14.07 4.63 -12.35
C ARG A 82 -15.45 4.31 -11.77
N LYS A 83 -16.33 3.74 -12.58
CA LYS A 83 -17.70 3.35 -12.15
C LYS A 83 -17.67 2.32 -11.02
N GLN A 84 -16.76 1.35 -11.07
CA GLN A 84 -16.57 0.39 -10.00
C GLN A 84 -16.10 1.05 -8.70
N ASN A 85 -15.17 2.02 -8.76
CA ASN A 85 -14.72 2.75 -7.57
C ASN A 85 -15.84 3.58 -6.96
N ILE A 86 -16.66 4.27 -7.78
CA ILE A 86 -17.84 5.01 -7.30
C ILE A 86 -18.76 4.07 -6.51
N LYS A 87 -19.07 2.90 -7.09
CA LYS A 87 -19.90 1.90 -6.42
C LYS A 87 -19.28 1.44 -5.11
N LEU A 88 -17.98 1.16 -5.09
CA LEU A 88 -17.26 0.71 -3.90
C LEU A 88 -17.20 1.79 -2.81
N PHE A 89 -17.07 3.07 -3.15
CA PHE A 89 -17.16 4.16 -2.19
C PHE A 89 -18.55 4.18 -1.52
N GLN A 90 -19.62 4.08 -2.31
CA GLN A 90 -20.98 4.03 -1.79
C GLN A 90 -21.25 2.79 -0.92
N ASP A 91 -20.79 1.62 -1.39
CA ASP A 91 -20.95 0.37 -0.67
C ASP A 91 -20.15 0.35 0.64
N SER A 92 -18.93 0.93 0.64
CA SER A 92 -18.11 1.06 1.86
C SER A 92 -18.80 1.89 2.94
N VAL A 93 -19.42 3.01 2.57
CA VAL A 93 -20.18 3.82 3.54
C VAL A 93 -21.34 3.04 4.11
N LYS A 94 -22.12 2.35 3.25
CA LYS A 94 -23.25 1.52 3.68
C LYS A 94 -22.81 0.41 4.64
N VAL A 95 -21.73 -0.27 4.32
CA VAL A 95 -21.18 -1.37 5.14
C VAL A 95 -20.70 -0.84 6.49
N CYS A 96 -19.99 0.29 6.54
CA CYS A 96 -19.56 0.90 7.78
C CYS A 96 -20.76 1.25 8.68
N LEU A 97 -21.76 1.93 8.12
CA LEU A 97 -22.97 2.32 8.87
C LEU A 97 -23.76 1.11 9.35
N ASN A 98 -23.90 0.07 8.54
CA ASN A 98 -24.59 -1.16 8.95
C ASN A 98 -23.90 -1.81 10.16
N PHE A 99 -22.56 -1.91 10.15
CA PHE A 99 -21.84 -2.48 11.28
C PHE A 99 -21.87 -1.58 12.52
N GLU A 100 -21.84 -0.25 12.36
CA GLU A 100 -22.04 0.68 13.47
C GLU A 100 -23.41 0.50 14.14
N ASN A 101 -24.47 0.38 13.35
CA ASN A 101 -25.84 0.14 13.84
C ASN A 101 -25.97 -1.21 14.60
N GLU A 102 -25.16 -2.20 14.23
CA GLU A 102 -25.09 -3.51 14.91
C GLU A 102 -24.09 -3.49 16.10
N GLY A 103 -23.58 -2.33 16.48
CA GLY A 103 -22.70 -2.14 17.64
C GLY A 103 -21.27 -2.64 17.44
N PHE A 104 -20.78 -2.62 16.20
CA PHE A 104 -19.38 -2.89 15.87
C PHE A 104 -18.65 -1.60 15.47
N ALA A 105 -17.62 -1.22 16.22
CA ALA A 105 -16.65 -0.29 15.69
C ALA A 105 -15.89 -0.97 14.55
N ASN A 106 -15.66 -0.25 13.45
CA ASN A 106 -15.12 -0.83 12.23
C ASN A 106 -14.06 0.05 11.57
N CYS A 107 -13.27 -0.53 10.66
CA CYS A 107 -12.24 0.16 9.91
C CYS A 107 -12.01 -0.53 8.55
N ILE A 108 -12.10 0.21 7.45
CA ILE A 108 -11.73 -0.26 6.10
C ILE A 108 -10.20 -0.35 6.02
N LEU A 109 -9.67 -1.56 5.92
CA LEU A 109 -8.23 -1.82 6.10
C LEU A 109 -7.36 -1.43 4.90
N LYS A 110 -7.86 -1.55 3.69
CA LYS A 110 -7.16 -1.27 2.41
C LYS A 110 -8.18 -0.78 1.36
N GLY A 111 -7.98 -1.07 0.09
CA GLY A 111 -8.98 -0.76 -0.95
C GLY A 111 -9.27 0.73 -1.05
N GLN A 112 -10.45 1.16 -0.63
CA GLN A 112 -10.96 2.53 -0.75
C GLN A 112 -10.16 3.54 0.10
N GLY A 113 -9.66 3.13 1.28
CA GLY A 113 -8.77 3.96 2.09
C GLY A 113 -7.46 4.27 1.36
N ASN A 114 -6.82 3.27 0.77
CA ASN A 114 -5.59 3.46 0.03
C ASN A 114 -5.82 4.19 -1.31
N ALA A 115 -6.99 4.05 -1.94
CA ALA A 115 -7.32 4.77 -3.16
C ALA A 115 -7.25 6.28 -2.99
N LEU A 116 -7.56 6.81 -1.80
CA LEU A 116 -7.48 8.24 -1.47
C LEU A 116 -6.07 8.81 -1.56
N LEU A 117 -5.04 7.97 -1.53
CA LEU A 117 -3.64 8.38 -1.63
C LEU A 117 -3.17 8.52 -3.08
N TYR A 118 -3.95 8.02 -4.04
CA TYR A 118 -3.62 8.12 -5.46
C TYR A 118 -3.91 9.52 -6.00
N PRO A 119 -3.18 9.99 -7.04
CA PRO A 119 -3.46 11.27 -7.70
C PRO A 119 -4.90 11.39 -8.22
N ASP A 120 -5.48 10.29 -8.67
CA ASP A 120 -6.89 10.15 -9.02
C ASP A 120 -7.42 8.88 -8.32
N PRO A 121 -8.19 9.02 -7.23
CA PRO A 121 -8.73 7.89 -6.46
C PRO A 121 -9.59 6.94 -7.28
N TYR A 122 -10.18 7.41 -8.36
CA TYR A 122 -11.04 6.62 -9.24
C TYR A 122 -10.26 5.72 -10.18
N MET A 123 -8.94 5.94 -10.35
CA MET A 123 -8.11 5.21 -11.30
C MET A 123 -7.33 4.04 -10.69
N ARG A 124 -7.39 3.85 -9.37
CA ARG A 124 -6.90 2.64 -8.74
C ARG A 124 -7.82 1.47 -9.12
N THR A 125 -7.26 0.39 -9.68
CA THR A 125 -8.07 -0.82 -9.98
C THR A 125 -8.67 -1.36 -8.67
N PRO A 126 -10.01 -1.43 -8.56
CA PRO A 126 -10.69 -1.85 -7.33
C PRO A 126 -10.60 -3.36 -7.11
N GLY A 127 -10.91 -3.78 -5.89
CA GLY A 127 -11.04 -5.16 -5.45
C GLY A 127 -12.25 -5.30 -4.53
N ASP A 128 -12.09 -6.07 -3.48
CA ASP A 128 -13.00 -6.30 -2.38
C ASP A 128 -13.01 -5.16 -1.36
N ILE A 129 -13.95 -5.25 -0.41
CA ILE A 129 -13.99 -4.40 0.78
C ILE A 129 -13.48 -5.24 1.96
N ASP A 130 -12.26 -4.94 2.41
CA ASP A 130 -11.71 -5.52 3.64
C ASP A 130 -12.08 -4.63 4.82
N ILE A 131 -12.94 -5.13 5.71
CA ILE A 131 -13.38 -4.38 6.87
C ILE A 131 -13.07 -5.11 8.18
N TYR A 132 -12.30 -4.47 9.05
CA TYR A 132 -12.09 -4.94 10.42
C TYR A 132 -13.29 -4.59 11.28
N LEU A 133 -13.73 -5.52 12.12
CA LEU A 133 -14.73 -5.30 13.17
C LEU A 133 -14.13 -5.52 14.56
N SER A 134 -14.50 -4.65 15.49
CA SER A 134 -14.17 -4.81 16.91
C SER A 134 -15.06 -5.86 17.58
N GLY A 135 -14.65 -6.32 18.77
CA GLY A 135 -15.47 -7.20 19.61
C GLY A 135 -15.06 -8.67 19.57
N GLY A 136 -14.04 -9.00 18.79
CA GLY A 136 -13.42 -10.32 18.76
C GLY A 136 -14.18 -11.37 17.96
N ARG A 137 -13.45 -12.41 17.60
CA ARG A 137 -13.90 -13.48 16.68
C ARG A 137 -15.25 -14.09 17.01
N LYS A 138 -15.50 -14.42 18.30
CA LYS A 138 -16.77 -15.08 18.71
C LYS A 138 -17.99 -14.21 18.48
N LYS A 139 -17.91 -12.90 18.81
CA LYS A 139 -19.01 -11.95 18.63
C LYS A 139 -19.29 -11.74 17.14
N ILE A 140 -18.22 -11.58 16.35
CA ILE A 140 -18.31 -11.36 14.89
C ILE A 140 -18.93 -12.59 14.22
N MET A 141 -18.44 -13.80 14.50
CA MET A 141 -18.96 -15.03 13.91
C MET A 141 -20.43 -15.27 14.28
N LYS A 142 -20.84 -15.01 15.54
CA LYS A 142 -22.26 -15.07 15.93
C LYS A 142 -23.13 -14.13 15.10
N TYR A 143 -22.62 -12.95 14.77
CA TYR A 143 -23.34 -12.00 13.90
C TYR A 143 -23.39 -12.50 12.45
N VAL A 144 -22.24 -12.92 11.91
CA VAL A 144 -22.13 -13.43 10.54
C VAL A 144 -23.05 -14.64 10.33
N ASP A 145 -23.03 -15.61 11.24
CA ASP A 145 -23.86 -16.82 11.16
C ASP A 145 -25.38 -16.51 11.21
N ARG A 146 -25.75 -15.42 11.92
CA ARG A 146 -27.14 -14.94 11.94
C ARG A 146 -27.58 -14.34 10.60
N VAL A 147 -26.67 -13.60 9.93
CA VAL A 147 -27.00 -12.84 8.70
C VAL A 147 -26.71 -13.67 7.44
N CYS A 148 -25.60 -14.38 7.42
CA CYS A 148 -25.11 -15.20 6.31
C CYS A 148 -24.62 -16.55 6.86
N PRO A 149 -25.49 -17.51 7.10
CA PRO A 149 -25.09 -18.81 7.65
C PRO A 149 -24.17 -19.57 6.70
N ASN A 150 -23.36 -20.49 7.27
CA ASN A 150 -22.48 -21.41 6.55
C ASN A 150 -21.30 -20.76 5.82
N GLN A 151 -20.85 -19.57 6.25
CA GLN A 151 -19.65 -18.98 5.67
C GLN A 151 -18.38 -19.67 6.16
N VAL A 152 -17.42 -19.87 5.24
CA VAL A 152 -16.12 -20.49 5.58
C VAL A 152 -15.25 -19.47 6.29
N MET A 153 -14.97 -19.75 7.57
CA MET A 153 -14.08 -18.93 8.36
C MET A 153 -12.62 -19.23 8.02
N ARG A 154 -11.86 -18.20 7.66
CA ARG A 154 -10.41 -18.25 7.47
C ARG A 154 -9.68 -17.84 8.76
N TYR A 155 -8.36 -17.82 8.74
CA TYR A 155 -7.58 -17.48 9.93
C TYR A 155 -7.90 -16.07 10.46
N HIS A 156 -8.05 -15.07 9.61
CA HIS A 156 -8.17 -13.66 9.98
C HIS A 156 -9.45 -12.99 9.50
N HIS A 157 -10.22 -13.61 8.60
CA HIS A 157 -11.46 -13.05 8.06
C HIS A 157 -12.51 -14.15 7.78
N VAL A 158 -13.69 -13.69 7.42
CA VAL A 158 -14.80 -14.48 6.89
C VAL A 158 -15.46 -13.70 5.76
N ASP A 159 -15.90 -14.41 4.73
CA ASP A 159 -16.65 -13.82 3.62
C ASP A 159 -18.03 -13.35 4.10
N PHE A 160 -18.49 -12.19 3.63
CA PHE A 160 -19.77 -11.61 4.04
C PHE A 160 -20.61 -11.20 2.82
N PRO A 161 -21.27 -12.15 2.13
CA PRO A 161 -21.92 -11.95 0.83
C PRO A 161 -23.32 -11.33 0.96
N VAL A 162 -23.45 -10.18 1.62
CA VAL A 162 -24.75 -9.48 1.81
C VAL A 162 -25.09 -8.54 0.66
N MET A 163 -24.16 -8.29 -0.23
CA MET A 163 -24.34 -7.45 -1.42
C MET A 163 -23.52 -7.98 -2.60
N LYS A 164 -23.68 -7.35 -3.79
CA LYS A 164 -22.92 -7.76 -4.99
C LYS A 164 -21.43 -7.51 -4.88
N THR A 165 -21.02 -6.54 -4.07
CA THR A 165 -19.63 -6.24 -3.77
C THR A 165 -19.10 -7.30 -2.81
N ALA A 166 -17.94 -7.88 -3.12
CA ALA A 166 -17.28 -8.81 -2.21
C ALA A 166 -16.81 -8.08 -0.95
N ILE A 167 -17.15 -8.64 0.22
CA ILE A 167 -16.78 -8.09 1.52
C ILE A 167 -16.10 -9.19 2.32
N GLU A 168 -14.91 -8.88 2.84
CA GLU A 168 -14.19 -9.69 3.81
C GLU A 168 -14.25 -9.03 5.19
N VAL A 169 -14.91 -9.69 6.13
CA VAL A 169 -15.00 -9.24 7.52
C VAL A 169 -13.82 -9.79 8.30
N HIS A 170 -12.94 -8.90 8.71
CA HIS A 170 -11.73 -9.22 9.46
C HIS A 170 -11.95 -9.11 10.96
N PHE A 171 -11.61 -10.14 11.71
CA PHE A 171 -11.56 -10.12 13.17
C PHE A 171 -10.13 -9.92 13.71
N THR A 172 -9.13 -9.96 12.83
CA THR A 172 -7.79 -9.42 13.03
C THR A 172 -7.26 -8.91 11.68
N PRO A 173 -6.52 -7.80 11.62
CA PRO A 173 -6.10 -7.20 10.34
C PRO A 173 -5.24 -8.12 9.48
N SER A 174 -4.27 -8.82 10.06
CA SER A 174 -3.34 -9.70 9.36
C SER A 174 -2.77 -10.75 10.30
N TYR A 175 -1.88 -11.60 9.78
CA TYR A 175 -1.13 -12.57 10.58
C TYR A 175 0.26 -12.83 9.97
N MET A 176 1.14 -13.46 10.74
CA MET A 176 2.47 -13.87 10.30
C MET A 176 2.62 -15.40 10.41
N PHE A 177 3.46 -15.98 9.55
CA PHE A 177 3.71 -17.44 9.55
C PHE A 177 4.49 -17.91 10.79
N CYS A 178 5.43 -17.10 11.29
CA CYS A 178 6.17 -17.40 12.50
C CYS A 178 5.29 -17.21 13.75
N PRO A 179 5.02 -18.25 14.57
CA PRO A 179 4.10 -18.15 15.71
C PRO A 179 4.50 -17.09 16.73
N ILE A 180 5.82 -16.93 16.99
CA ILE A 180 6.33 -15.95 17.96
C ILE A 180 6.05 -14.54 17.48
N HIS A 181 6.34 -14.25 16.21
CA HIS A 181 6.10 -12.95 15.62
C HIS A 181 4.60 -12.67 15.47
N ASN A 182 3.83 -13.68 15.09
CA ASN A 182 2.38 -13.57 15.02
C ASN A 182 1.77 -13.20 16.36
N ARG A 183 2.15 -13.88 17.46
CA ARG A 183 1.65 -13.57 18.81
C ARG A 183 1.92 -12.11 19.20
N ARG A 184 3.12 -11.58 18.88
CA ARG A 184 3.47 -10.19 19.13
C ARG A 184 2.64 -9.22 18.29
N MET A 185 2.42 -9.56 17.02
CA MET A 185 1.62 -8.75 16.09
C MET A 185 0.14 -8.72 16.50
N GLN A 186 -0.44 -9.86 16.90
CA GLN A 186 -1.82 -9.92 17.39
C GLN A 186 -2.00 -9.04 18.63
N LYS A 187 -1.08 -9.11 19.60
CA LYS A 187 -1.10 -8.25 20.78
C LYS A 187 -1.05 -6.77 20.40
N TRP A 188 -0.18 -6.41 19.46
CA TRP A 188 -0.13 -5.03 18.97
C TRP A 188 -1.44 -4.61 18.29
N PHE A 189 -2.07 -5.46 17.47
CA PHE A 189 -3.37 -5.17 16.89
C PHE A 189 -4.44 -4.94 17.96
N GLU A 190 -4.50 -5.77 19.00
CA GLU A 190 -5.43 -5.60 20.11
C GLU A 190 -5.28 -4.23 20.80
N GLU A 191 -4.04 -3.75 20.96
CA GLU A 191 -3.73 -2.47 21.58
C GLU A 191 -4.11 -1.26 20.71
N VAL A 192 -3.98 -1.34 19.38
CA VAL A 192 -4.06 -0.14 18.51
C VAL A 192 -5.33 -0.05 17.67
N MET A 193 -6.05 -1.15 17.42
CA MET A 193 -7.19 -1.16 16.50
C MET A 193 -8.35 -0.29 16.97
N GLY A 194 -8.53 -0.11 18.27
CA GLY A 194 -9.55 0.79 18.81
C GLY A 194 -9.40 2.24 18.32
N GLU A 195 -8.17 2.73 18.18
CA GLU A 195 -7.90 4.06 17.63
C GLU A 195 -8.07 4.12 16.12
N GLN A 196 -7.73 3.03 15.41
CA GLN A 196 -7.94 2.97 13.96
C GLN A 196 -9.42 3.06 13.58
N CYS A 197 -10.31 2.47 14.39
CA CYS A 197 -11.75 2.56 14.19
C CYS A 197 -12.35 3.95 14.46
N LYS A 198 -11.59 4.88 15.01
CA LYS A 198 -12.02 6.28 15.24
C LYS A 198 -11.55 7.23 14.15
N HIS A 199 -10.51 6.87 13.40
CA HIS A 199 -9.92 7.71 12.37
C HIS A 199 -10.77 7.69 11.10
N ARG A 200 -11.31 8.86 10.69
CA ARG A 200 -12.21 9.00 9.54
C ARG A 200 -11.55 9.74 8.39
N ALA A 201 -11.77 9.23 7.18
CA ALA A 201 -11.42 9.90 5.94
C ALA A 201 -12.69 10.25 5.15
N SER A 202 -12.70 11.42 4.52
CA SER A 202 -13.76 11.85 3.60
C SER A 202 -13.51 11.22 2.23
N LEU A 203 -14.55 10.62 1.66
CA LEU A 203 -14.52 10.13 0.28
C LEU A 203 -14.69 11.29 -0.71
N PRO A 204 -14.15 11.17 -1.94
CA PRO A 204 -14.30 12.21 -2.96
C PRO A 204 -15.78 12.46 -3.29
N ASP A 205 -16.06 13.59 -3.94
CA ASP A 205 -17.36 14.01 -4.46
C ASP A 205 -18.52 13.90 -3.44
N GLY A 206 -18.23 13.97 -2.14
CA GLY A 206 -19.26 13.95 -1.10
C GLY A 206 -19.92 12.60 -0.87
N TYR A 207 -19.34 11.48 -1.31
CA TYR A 207 -19.91 10.13 -1.07
C TYR A 207 -20.03 9.77 0.40
N GLY A 208 -19.39 10.50 1.31
CA GLY A 208 -19.48 10.29 2.76
C GLY A 208 -18.11 10.10 3.41
N LYS A 209 -18.12 9.49 4.59
CA LYS A 209 -16.90 9.21 5.36
C LYS A 209 -16.83 7.74 5.73
N ILE A 210 -15.62 7.20 5.75
CA ILE A 210 -15.32 5.84 6.20
C ILE A 210 -14.22 5.88 7.25
N HIS A 211 -14.18 4.87 8.12
CA HIS A 211 -13.04 4.68 9.02
C HIS A 211 -11.91 4.00 8.27
N VAL A 212 -10.72 4.54 8.37
CA VAL A 212 -9.51 4.03 7.71
C VAL A 212 -8.34 4.03 8.70
N PRO A 213 -7.31 3.20 8.49
CA PRO A 213 -6.13 3.20 9.33
C PRO A 213 -5.40 4.55 9.31
N GLN A 214 -4.85 4.95 10.46
CA GLN A 214 -3.87 6.04 10.51
C GLN A 214 -2.61 5.65 9.73
N VAL A 215 -1.90 6.63 9.21
CA VAL A 215 -0.73 6.41 8.34
C VAL A 215 0.36 5.57 9.01
N SER A 216 0.64 5.77 10.30
CA SER A 216 1.64 5.00 11.06
C SER A 216 1.29 3.52 11.21
N PHE A 217 0.00 3.21 11.36
CA PHE A 217 -0.49 1.83 11.36
C PHE A 217 -0.45 1.25 9.95
N ASN A 218 -0.91 2.01 8.95
CA ASN A 218 -1.10 1.54 7.58
C ASN A 218 0.22 1.10 6.93
N VAL A 219 1.33 1.80 7.20
CA VAL A 219 2.67 1.40 6.73
C VAL A 219 3.03 -0.01 7.18
N ILE A 220 2.80 -0.35 8.45
CA ILE A 220 3.12 -1.67 9.00
C ILE A 220 2.13 -2.71 8.50
N TYR A 221 0.85 -2.36 8.48
CA TYR A 221 -0.21 -3.27 8.07
C TYR A 221 -0.07 -3.68 6.60
N ILE A 222 0.08 -2.73 5.67
CA ILE A 222 0.24 -3.06 4.24
C ILE A 222 1.52 -3.85 3.98
N LEU A 223 2.61 -3.53 4.68
CA LEU A 223 3.85 -4.31 4.59
C LEU A 223 3.64 -5.77 5.04
N SER A 224 2.98 -5.98 6.17
CA SER A 224 2.68 -7.34 6.67
C SER A 224 1.76 -8.11 5.72
N HIS A 225 0.83 -7.41 5.07
CA HIS A 225 -0.07 -7.96 4.08
C HIS A 225 0.69 -8.37 2.80
N LEU A 226 1.57 -7.51 2.27
CA LEU A 226 2.43 -7.81 1.13
C LEU A 226 3.35 -9.00 1.42
N TYR A 227 3.99 -9.02 2.59
CA TYR A 227 4.84 -10.13 3.02
C TYR A 227 4.10 -11.47 2.94
N ARG A 228 2.89 -11.53 3.46
CA ARG A 228 2.08 -12.74 3.39
C ARG A 228 1.81 -13.18 1.95
N HIS A 229 1.37 -12.24 1.10
CA HIS A 229 1.04 -12.55 -0.29
C HIS A 229 2.26 -12.97 -1.11
N ILE A 230 3.44 -12.41 -0.89
CA ILE A 230 4.68 -12.84 -1.57
C ILE A 230 4.89 -14.36 -1.42
N PHE A 231 4.61 -14.90 -0.24
CA PHE A 231 4.86 -16.31 0.07
C PHE A 231 3.66 -17.24 -0.18
N THR A 232 2.48 -16.71 -0.51
CA THR A 232 1.27 -17.53 -0.73
C THR A 232 0.75 -17.48 -2.16
N GLU A 233 0.59 -16.29 -2.72
CA GLU A 233 -0.18 -16.05 -3.95
C GLU A 233 0.61 -15.25 -4.99
N GLY A 234 1.73 -14.64 -4.56
CA GLY A 234 2.44 -13.63 -5.32
C GLY A 234 1.81 -12.25 -5.20
N ILE A 235 2.53 -11.24 -5.68
CA ILE A 235 2.07 -9.84 -5.68
C ILE A 235 2.18 -9.22 -7.07
N GLY A 236 1.20 -8.35 -7.40
CA GLY A 236 1.24 -7.51 -8.60
C GLY A 236 1.75 -6.10 -8.29
N LEU A 237 2.07 -5.36 -9.35
CA LEU A 237 2.54 -3.96 -9.23
C LEU A 237 1.51 -3.05 -8.56
N ARG A 238 0.20 -3.31 -8.69
CA ARG A 238 -0.83 -2.55 -7.98
C ARG A 238 -0.65 -2.58 -6.46
N GLN A 239 -0.34 -3.76 -5.90
CA GLN A 239 -0.13 -3.91 -4.45
C GLN A 239 1.15 -3.19 -3.99
N LEU A 240 2.21 -3.25 -4.80
CA LEU A 240 3.43 -2.46 -4.55
C LEU A 240 3.16 -0.96 -4.64
N LEU A 241 2.31 -0.54 -5.56
CA LEU A 241 1.94 0.86 -5.72
C LEU A 241 1.07 1.36 -4.56
N ASP A 242 0.16 0.54 -4.04
CA ASP A 242 -0.56 0.84 -2.80
C ASP A 242 0.43 1.14 -1.66
N TYR A 243 1.44 0.29 -1.49
CA TYR A 243 2.47 0.50 -0.47
C TYR A 243 3.35 1.73 -0.73
N TYR A 244 3.71 1.99 -1.98
CA TYR A 244 4.43 3.20 -2.38
C TYR A 244 3.71 4.46 -1.91
N TYR A 245 2.41 4.59 -2.17
CA TYR A 245 1.64 5.76 -1.75
C TYR A 245 1.48 5.85 -0.23
N VAL A 246 1.31 4.72 0.46
CA VAL A 246 1.26 4.68 1.93
C VAL A 246 2.57 5.18 2.54
N VAL A 247 3.73 4.80 1.98
CA VAL A 247 5.03 5.29 2.43
C VAL A 247 5.24 6.76 2.08
N CYS A 248 4.82 7.21 0.89
CA CYS A 248 4.88 8.63 0.54
C CYS A 248 4.06 9.49 1.50
N ASP A 249 2.86 9.01 1.88
CA ASP A 249 2.01 9.70 2.85
C ASP A 249 2.65 9.72 4.24
N PHE A 250 3.23 8.60 4.67
CA PHE A 250 4.00 8.51 5.91
C PHE A 250 5.17 9.51 5.93
N CYS A 251 5.95 9.57 4.86
CA CYS A 251 7.07 10.52 4.77
C CYS A 251 6.60 11.98 4.81
N LYS A 252 5.45 12.30 4.20
CA LYS A 252 4.86 13.64 4.27
C LYS A 252 4.42 14.00 5.68
N VAL A 253 3.66 13.12 6.34
CA VAL A 253 3.13 13.36 7.69
C VAL A 253 4.24 13.55 8.72
N TYR A 254 5.33 12.78 8.60
CA TYR A 254 6.45 12.84 9.52
C TYR A 254 7.63 13.69 9.04
N GLN A 255 7.46 14.45 7.94
CA GLN A 255 8.47 15.35 7.36
C GLN A 255 9.83 14.69 7.08
N ILE A 256 9.81 13.42 6.66
CA ILE A 256 11.02 12.65 6.36
C ILE A 256 11.49 13.02 4.95
N SER A 257 12.68 13.63 4.84
CA SER A 257 13.25 13.98 3.53
C SER A 257 13.77 12.75 2.77
N SER A 258 13.72 12.78 1.43
CA SER A 258 14.25 11.72 0.56
C SER A 258 15.74 11.42 0.78
N ASN A 259 16.53 12.41 1.15
CA ASN A 259 17.96 12.26 1.45
C ASN A 259 18.22 11.32 2.64
N HIS A 260 17.28 11.20 3.59
CA HIS A 260 17.39 10.24 4.69
C HIS A 260 17.15 8.80 4.24
N LEU A 261 16.36 8.58 3.19
CA LEU A 261 16.09 7.24 2.66
C LEU A 261 17.26 6.69 1.82
N GLU A 262 18.01 7.54 1.13
CA GLU A 262 19.19 7.15 0.35
C GLU A 262 20.35 6.70 1.24
N ASN A 263 20.53 7.28 2.41
CA ASN A 263 21.56 6.88 3.38
C ASN A 263 21.36 5.46 3.93
N PHE A 264 20.14 4.90 3.87
CA PHE A 264 19.88 3.51 4.26
C PHE A 264 20.24 2.49 3.19
N SER A 265 20.44 2.91 1.94
CA SER A 265 20.81 2.02 0.83
C SER A 265 22.32 1.78 0.73
N ASN A 266 23.15 2.53 1.46
CA ASN A 266 24.60 2.43 1.43
C ASN A 266 25.16 1.70 2.67
N PRO A 267 25.64 0.44 2.55
CA PRO A 267 26.15 -0.34 3.68
C PRO A 267 27.50 0.10 4.24
N SER A 268 28.09 1.21 3.74
CA SER A 268 29.43 1.67 4.10
C SER A 268 29.48 2.77 5.17
N VAL A 269 28.35 3.15 5.79
CA VAL A 269 28.40 4.09 6.92
C VAL A 269 28.67 3.31 8.20
N SER A 270 29.96 3.28 8.58
CA SER A 270 30.43 2.80 9.88
C SER A 270 29.81 3.63 11.01
N LEU A 271 29.19 2.94 11.96
CA LEU A 271 28.75 3.51 13.23
C LEU A 271 29.98 3.97 14.04
N SER A 272 30.37 5.22 13.88
CA SER A 272 31.26 5.88 14.83
C SER A 272 30.51 6.10 16.15
N LYS A 273 30.95 5.41 17.20
CA LYS A 273 30.51 5.64 18.58
C LYS A 273 30.94 7.03 19.04
N GLY A 274 30.04 8.00 18.93
CA GLY A 274 30.19 9.29 19.56
C GLY A 274 29.60 9.24 20.97
N SER A 275 30.46 9.10 22.00
CA SER A 275 30.10 9.34 23.37
C SER A 275 29.99 10.84 23.61
N SER A 276 28.79 11.38 23.84
CA SER A 276 28.61 12.70 24.43
C SER A 276 27.67 12.59 25.62
N THR A 277 28.24 12.74 26.79
CA THR A 277 27.60 12.99 28.07
C THR A 277 26.90 14.35 28.04
N PHE A 278 25.62 14.39 28.21
CA PHE A 278 24.83 15.62 28.40
C PHE A 278 24.34 15.68 29.83
N SER A 279 24.83 16.68 30.58
CA SER A 279 24.32 17.12 31.88
C SER A 279 23.23 18.19 31.70
N PRO A 280 22.15 18.19 32.47
CA PRO A 280 21.09 19.18 32.35
C PRO A 280 21.38 20.41 33.20
N SER A 281 21.22 21.60 32.64
CA SER A 281 21.09 22.85 33.41
C SER A 281 19.72 23.50 33.16
N PRO A 282 19.13 24.22 34.15
CA PRO A 282 17.72 24.61 34.10
C PRO A 282 17.51 26.06 33.66
N SER A 283 16.26 26.31 33.21
CA SER A 283 15.52 27.57 33.10
C SER A 283 15.88 28.59 32.01
N SER A 284 14.94 28.79 31.07
CA SER A 284 14.30 30.13 30.90
C SER A 284 13.08 30.01 29.97
N SER A 285 12.01 30.66 30.32
CA SER A 285 10.72 30.87 29.67
C SER A 285 10.91 31.65 28.34
N GLY A 286 10.25 31.17 27.27
CA GLY A 286 10.17 31.89 25.99
C GLY A 286 9.18 31.22 25.02
N SER A 287 8.23 32.02 24.62
CA SER A 287 7.11 31.82 23.70
C SER A 287 7.37 30.95 22.46
N GLY A 288 6.36 30.18 22.12
CA GLY A 288 6.24 29.18 21.08
C GLY A 288 6.69 29.51 19.67
N ASP A 289 7.46 28.59 19.14
CA ASP A 289 7.50 28.25 17.74
C ASP A 289 7.61 26.72 17.66
N VAL A 290 6.59 26.07 17.07
CA VAL A 290 6.56 24.62 16.89
C VAL A 290 7.43 24.30 15.66
N ALA A 291 8.75 24.38 15.82
CA ALA A 291 9.69 23.74 14.92
C ALA A 291 9.70 22.26 15.26
N GLY A 292 8.97 21.45 14.47
CA GLY A 292 8.96 20.00 14.61
C GLY A 292 10.35 19.43 14.30
N ASP A 293 11.01 18.90 15.31
CA ASP A 293 12.26 18.15 15.16
C ASP A 293 12.08 17.00 14.19
N ALA A 294 12.74 17.06 13.04
CA ALA A 294 12.81 15.98 12.05
C ALA A 294 13.57 14.80 12.66
N ILE A 295 12.83 13.83 13.21
CA ILE A 295 13.41 12.63 13.82
C ILE A 295 13.72 11.61 12.74
N ALA A 296 14.97 11.11 12.70
CA ALA A 296 15.36 10.03 11.80
C ALA A 296 14.53 8.75 12.04
N LEU A 297 14.13 8.04 10.96
CA LEU A 297 13.31 6.83 11.02
C LEU A 297 13.71 5.83 12.12
N PRO A 298 15.02 5.50 12.35
CA PRO A 298 15.43 4.63 13.44
C PRO A 298 15.12 5.18 14.83
N GLU A 299 15.30 6.49 15.06
CA GLU A 299 14.98 7.13 16.34
C GLU A 299 13.48 7.22 16.58
N PHE A 300 12.68 7.45 15.53
CA PHE A 300 11.23 7.41 15.61
C PHE A 300 10.74 6.06 16.12
N TRP A 301 11.20 4.94 15.54
CA TRP A 301 10.85 3.59 15.96
C TRP A 301 11.39 3.24 17.35
N TYR A 302 12.54 3.75 17.71
CA TYR A 302 13.15 3.52 19.02
C TYR A 302 12.45 4.30 20.15
N ARG A 303 12.07 5.56 19.91
CA ARG A 303 11.37 6.41 20.90
C ARG A 303 9.91 6.02 21.12
N LYS A 304 9.20 5.57 20.10
CA LYS A 304 7.81 5.08 20.21
C LYS A 304 7.74 3.57 20.43
N ARG A 305 8.39 3.08 21.49
CA ARG A 305 8.38 1.65 21.89
C ARG A 305 6.98 1.04 22.04
N SER A 306 5.94 1.85 22.24
CA SER A 306 4.54 1.45 22.34
C SER A 306 3.88 1.15 20.98
N LEU A 307 4.43 1.61 19.85
CA LEU A 307 3.78 1.50 18.54
C LEU A 307 4.26 0.34 17.68
N CYS A 308 5.39 -0.30 18.03
CA CYS A 308 5.89 -1.43 17.27
C CYS A 308 6.61 -2.45 18.18
N PRO A 309 6.19 -3.72 18.21
CA PRO A 309 6.93 -4.77 18.88
C PRO A 309 8.33 -4.88 18.28
N LYS A 310 9.37 -4.94 19.11
CA LYS A 310 10.78 -5.02 18.69
C LYS A 310 11.06 -6.07 17.59
N GLY A 311 10.26 -7.13 17.53
CA GLY A 311 10.37 -8.17 16.51
C GLY A 311 9.87 -7.78 15.12
N LEU A 312 8.79 -6.97 15.01
CA LEU A 312 8.29 -6.46 13.72
C LEU A 312 9.26 -5.43 13.13
N ALA A 313 9.81 -4.55 13.96
CA ALA A 313 10.84 -3.60 13.54
C ALA A 313 12.09 -4.32 12.99
N MET A 314 12.53 -5.41 13.62
CA MET A 314 13.71 -6.17 13.14
C MET A 314 13.43 -6.97 11.87
N ILE A 315 12.22 -7.51 11.68
CA ILE A 315 11.88 -8.29 10.47
C ILE A 315 11.63 -7.36 9.28
N ALA A 316 10.90 -6.29 9.48
CA ALA A 316 10.78 -5.22 8.48
C ALA A 316 12.17 -4.68 8.10
N TYR A 317 13.05 -4.52 9.07
CA TYR A 317 14.37 -3.93 8.87
C TYR A 317 15.37 -4.82 8.12
N ALA A 318 15.41 -6.12 8.37
CA ALA A 318 16.48 -6.97 7.85
C ALA A 318 16.21 -7.58 6.47
N THR A 319 14.95 -7.95 6.18
CA THR A 319 14.62 -8.70 4.95
C THR A 319 13.76 -7.88 3.97
N GLU A 320 12.85 -7.08 4.47
CA GLU A 320 11.77 -6.48 3.68
C GLU A 320 12.04 -5.02 3.32
N LEU A 321 12.75 -4.27 4.16
CA LEU A 321 13.23 -2.95 3.79
C LEU A 321 14.19 -3.03 2.59
N ARG A 322 15.00 -4.10 2.49
CA ARG A 322 15.84 -4.34 1.31
C ARG A 322 15.02 -4.62 0.05
N LEU A 323 13.94 -5.38 0.16
CA LEU A 323 13.03 -5.64 -0.97
C LEU A 323 12.25 -4.37 -1.32
N PHE A 324 11.75 -3.66 -0.30
CA PHE A 324 11.04 -2.39 -0.47
C PHE A 324 11.96 -1.31 -1.05
N VAL A 325 13.17 -1.11 -0.49
CA VAL A 325 14.15 -0.16 -1.03
C VAL A 325 14.51 -0.50 -2.46
N ARG A 326 14.64 -1.77 -2.82
CA ARG A 326 14.87 -2.20 -4.22
C ARG A 326 13.65 -1.92 -5.11
N CYS A 327 12.42 -2.19 -4.66
CA CYS A 327 11.21 -1.86 -5.39
C CYS A 327 10.97 -0.34 -5.45
N TYR A 328 11.21 0.39 -4.36
CA TYR A 328 11.16 1.84 -4.30
C TYR A 328 12.24 2.47 -5.19
N THR A 329 13.47 1.98 -5.14
CA THR A 329 14.57 2.43 -6.02
C THR A 329 14.28 2.12 -7.48
N ALA A 330 13.60 1.02 -7.80
CA ALA A 330 13.15 0.72 -9.16
C ALA A 330 12.03 1.65 -9.65
N LEU A 331 11.12 2.06 -8.74
CA LEU A 331 10.02 3.00 -9.05
C LEU A 331 10.48 4.47 -9.05
N VAL A 332 11.47 4.83 -8.24
CA VAL A 332 11.90 6.21 -8.01
C VAL A 332 13.30 6.51 -8.56
N GLY A 333 14.22 5.56 -8.58
CA GLY A 333 15.64 5.72 -8.90
C GLY A 333 16.08 5.09 -10.21
N SER A 334 17.18 5.57 -10.75
CA SER A 334 17.78 5.16 -12.02
C SER A 334 18.13 3.67 -12.12
N GLY A 335 17.56 2.98 -13.10
CA GLY A 335 18.21 1.88 -13.83
C GLY A 335 18.36 0.51 -13.18
N ALA A 336 17.95 0.29 -11.93
CA ALA A 336 18.04 -1.03 -11.31
C ALA A 336 16.81 -1.89 -11.65
N TYR A 337 16.99 -2.87 -12.53
CA TYR A 337 15.99 -3.89 -12.82
C TYR A 337 15.73 -4.75 -11.58
N VAL A 338 14.51 -4.72 -11.04
CA VAL A 338 14.04 -5.72 -10.08
C VAL A 338 13.45 -6.88 -10.87
N ARG A 339 14.15 -8.00 -10.91
CA ARG A 339 13.58 -9.28 -11.30
C ARG A 339 12.64 -9.75 -10.17
N CYS A 340 11.41 -9.25 -10.15
CA CYS A 340 10.39 -9.77 -9.23
C CYS A 340 9.95 -11.21 -9.57
N TYR A 341 10.42 -11.78 -10.68
CA TYR A 341 10.03 -13.12 -11.14
C TYR A 341 11.00 -14.25 -10.75
N SER A 342 12.19 -13.95 -10.22
CA SER A 342 13.20 -15.01 -10.00
C SER A 342 13.16 -15.66 -8.61
N ILE A 343 12.35 -15.18 -7.68
CA ILE A 343 12.24 -15.81 -6.36
C ILE A 343 11.36 -17.07 -6.40
N TYR A 344 10.44 -17.16 -7.38
CA TYR A 344 9.56 -18.34 -7.54
C TYR A 344 10.24 -19.51 -8.23
N ASP A 345 11.17 -19.27 -9.15
CA ASP A 345 11.86 -20.33 -9.88
C ASP A 345 12.88 -21.09 -9.02
N ASP A 346 13.52 -20.42 -8.06
CA ASP A 346 14.52 -21.05 -7.18
C ASP A 346 13.91 -21.85 -6.01
N TYR A 347 12.67 -21.58 -5.60
CA TYR A 347 12.06 -22.27 -4.45
C TYR A 347 11.37 -23.60 -4.83
N TYR A 348 10.98 -23.77 -6.10
CA TYR A 348 10.38 -25.03 -6.58
C TYR A 348 11.40 -26.10 -6.94
N PHE A 349 12.68 -25.73 -7.12
CA PHE A 349 13.75 -26.70 -7.44
C PHE A 349 14.33 -27.47 -6.24
N TYR A 350 14.05 -27.05 -5.01
CA TYR A 350 14.58 -27.72 -3.79
C TYR A 350 13.58 -28.64 -3.06
N ARG A 351 12.44 -28.95 -3.68
CA ARG A 351 11.47 -29.94 -3.16
C ARG A 351 11.10 -30.99 -4.20
N ARG A 352 12.09 -31.61 -4.80
CA ARG A 352 11.96 -32.97 -5.36
C ARG A 352 13.09 -33.84 -4.87
#